data_4e878afc1239cd821b706869ec02a112
#
_entry.id   4e878afc1239cd821b706869ec02a112
#
_cell.length_a   1.000
_cell.length_b   1.000
_cell.length_c   1.000
_cell.angle_alpha   90.00
_cell.angle_beta   90.00
_cell.angle_gamma   90.00
#
_symmetry.space_group_name_H-M   'P 1'
#
loop_
_entity.id
_entity.type
_entity.pdbx_description
1 polymer ?
#
loop_
_entity_poly.entity_id
_entity_poly.type
_entity_poly.pdbx_seq_one_letter_code
_entity_poly.pdbx_strand_id
1 'polypeptide(L)'
;RKAELCSLDDLIKARFVEMFGDPVINSKNLPVVTLGELSELITKGASPCWQGFSYTDDSSQTLFITSENIREGYIDLSSPKYIEDGFNEKQRRSVIRKGDFLINIVGASIGRAAQFNLDCKANMNQAAALVRVKDNRIKNKYLLIYLNSDRAKRMYDSMKSDTGRANLSLQDISDLNILLPAVDKQIEFENFVAQVDKSKLQKFSAA
;
A
#
# COMPACT_ATOMS: atom_id res chain seq x y z
N ARG A 1 4.90 22.76 13.96
CA ARG A 1 4.50 21.35 14.17
C ARG A 1 4.23 20.62 12.84
N LYS A 2 3.31 21.10 11.98
CA LYS A 2 3.04 20.51 10.67
C LYS A 2 4.27 20.55 9.76
N ALA A 3 5.03 21.64 9.76
CA ALA A 3 6.28 21.79 9.01
C ALA A 3 7.39 20.82 9.50
N GLU A 4 7.48 20.57 10.80
CA GLU A 4 8.46 19.61 11.35
C GLU A 4 8.13 18.16 11.01
N LEU A 5 6.84 17.79 10.95
CA LEU A 5 6.41 16.46 10.51
C LEU A 5 6.71 16.26 9.03
N CYS A 6 6.45 17.26 8.18
CA CYS A 6 6.87 17.24 6.77
C CYS A 6 8.39 17.07 6.64
N SER A 7 9.18 17.74 7.48
CA SER A 7 10.64 17.60 7.51
C SER A 7 11.10 16.16 7.84
N LEU A 8 10.39 15.44 8.73
CA LEU A 8 10.71 14.05 9.06
C LEU A 8 10.33 13.08 7.92
N ASP A 9 9.26 13.35 7.19
CA ASP A 9 8.91 12.59 5.99
C ASP A 9 9.94 12.83 4.87
N ASP A 10 10.37 14.07 4.68
CA ASP A 10 11.42 14.41 3.72
C ASP A 10 12.77 13.79 4.08
N LEU A 11 13.07 13.63 5.37
CA LEU A 11 14.26 12.93 5.84
C LEU A 11 14.24 11.44 5.45
N ILE A 12 13.07 10.77 5.55
CA ILE A 12 12.93 9.38 5.10
C ILE A 12 13.17 9.29 3.59
N LYS A 13 12.60 10.20 2.80
CA LYS A 13 12.79 10.24 1.34
C LYS A 13 14.26 10.49 0.97
N ALA A 14 14.91 11.45 1.63
CA ALA A 14 16.32 11.74 1.42
C ALA A 14 17.21 10.52 1.74
N ARG A 15 16.96 9.86 2.86
CA ARG A 15 17.68 8.63 3.23
C ARG A 15 17.45 7.49 2.23
N PHE A 16 16.23 7.37 1.71
CA PHE A 16 15.94 6.39 0.65
C PHE A 16 16.81 6.63 -0.58
N VAL A 17 16.88 7.87 -1.06
CA VAL A 17 17.69 8.24 -2.24
C VAL A 17 19.19 8.07 -1.97
N GLU A 18 19.66 8.44 -0.77
CA GLU A 18 21.06 8.23 -0.37
C GLU A 18 21.44 6.75 -0.39
N MET A 19 20.61 5.87 0.18
CA MET A 19 20.90 4.45 0.30
C MET A 19 20.72 3.68 -1.02
N PHE A 20 19.65 3.98 -1.75
CA PHE A 20 19.22 3.19 -2.90
C PHE A 20 19.36 3.92 -4.26
N GLY A 21 19.79 5.18 -4.22
CA GLY A 21 19.89 6.01 -5.41
C GLY A 21 18.56 6.61 -5.82
N ASP A 22 18.58 7.39 -6.90
CA ASP A 22 17.35 7.90 -7.50
C ASP A 22 16.54 6.70 -8.05
N PRO A 23 15.35 6.45 -7.48
CA PRO A 23 14.56 5.30 -7.89
C PRO A 23 14.05 5.44 -9.34
N VAL A 24 13.93 6.65 -9.89
CA VAL A 24 13.40 6.88 -11.24
C VAL A 24 14.35 6.35 -12.29
N ILE A 25 15.65 6.67 -12.17
CA ILE A 25 16.67 6.31 -13.15
C ILE A 25 17.49 5.10 -12.74
N ASN A 26 17.21 4.51 -11.56
CA ASN A 26 18.00 3.42 -10.97
C ASN A 26 19.50 3.74 -10.94
N SER A 27 19.87 4.88 -10.39
CA SER A 27 21.25 5.42 -10.45
C SER A 27 22.32 4.52 -9.83
N LYS A 28 21.92 3.52 -9.02
CA LYS A 28 22.81 2.52 -8.42
C LYS A 28 22.80 1.16 -9.12
N ASN A 29 22.12 1.06 -10.26
CA ASN A 29 21.99 -0.18 -11.02
C ASN A 29 21.52 -1.38 -10.18
N LEU A 30 20.53 -1.17 -9.30
CA LEU A 30 19.97 -2.22 -8.47
C LEU A 30 19.23 -3.26 -9.33
N PRO A 31 19.21 -4.53 -8.94
CA PRO A 31 18.38 -5.53 -9.58
C PRO A 31 16.92 -5.09 -9.64
N VAL A 32 16.23 -5.44 -10.73
CA VAL A 32 14.81 -5.12 -10.95
C VAL A 32 14.04 -6.42 -11.02
N VAL A 33 12.95 -6.52 -10.29
CA VAL A 33 11.99 -7.62 -10.33
C VAL A 33 10.58 -7.07 -10.43
N THR A 34 9.62 -7.86 -10.90
CA THR A 34 8.22 -7.41 -10.91
C THR A 34 7.56 -7.63 -9.53
N LEU A 35 6.55 -6.82 -9.23
CA LEU A 35 5.76 -7.02 -8.02
C LEU A 35 5.06 -8.39 -8.02
N GLY A 36 4.67 -8.88 -9.20
CA GLY A 36 4.11 -10.21 -9.41
C GLY A 36 5.06 -11.33 -8.98
N GLU A 37 6.35 -11.24 -9.32
CA GLU A 37 7.36 -12.22 -8.91
C GLU A 37 7.53 -12.27 -7.39
N LEU A 38 7.38 -11.14 -6.70
CA LEU A 38 7.48 -11.04 -5.24
C LEU A 38 6.21 -11.50 -4.51
N SER A 39 5.09 -11.69 -5.22
CA SER A 39 3.76 -11.89 -4.64
C SER A 39 3.26 -13.32 -4.81
N GLU A 40 2.52 -13.82 -3.81
CA GLU A 40 1.74 -15.06 -3.95
C GLU A 40 0.32 -14.79 -4.45
N LEU A 41 -0.19 -13.56 -4.25
CA LEU A 41 -1.53 -13.17 -4.64
C LEU A 41 -1.57 -11.70 -5.02
N ILE A 42 -2.12 -11.42 -6.20
CA ILE A 42 -2.58 -10.09 -6.60
C ILE A 42 -4.03 -10.25 -7.02
N THR A 43 -4.94 -9.53 -6.36
CA THR A 43 -6.38 -9.61 -6.61
C THR A 43 -7.04 -8.26 -6.33
N LYS A 44 -8.33 -8.14 -6.62
CA LYS A 44 -9.14 -6.97 -6.25
C LYS A 44 -10.41 -7.42 -5.55
N GLY A 45 -11.02 -6.52 -4.81
CA GLY A 45 -12.31 -6.74 -4.17
C GLY A 45 -13.49 -6.65 -5.15
N ALA A 46 -14.67 -6.66 -4.58
CA ALA A 46 -15.93 -6.58 -5.31
C ALA A 46 -16.87 -5.53 -4.71
N SER A 47 -17.83 -5.06 -5.50
CA SER A 47 -18.89 -4.18 -5.00
C SER A 47 -19.87 -5.00 -4.16
N PRO A 48 -20.15 -4.63 -2.89
CA PRO A 48 -21.08 -5.36 -2.04
C PRO A 48 -22.46 -5.47 -2.63
N CYS A 49 -23.01 -4.37 -3.09
CA CYS A 49 -24.35 -4.31 -3.66
C CYS A 49 -24.54 -5.30 -4.84
N TRP A 50 -23.55 -5.42 -5.72
CA TRP A 50 -23.58 -6.35 -6.85
C TRP A 50 -23.45 -7.82 -6.41
N GLN A 51 -23.01 -8.04 -5.18
CA GLN A 51 -22.89 -9.36 -4.59
C GLN A 51 -24.08 -9.72 -3.71
N GLY A 52 -25.04 -8.81 -3.53
CA GLY A 52 -26.24 -9.01 -2.70
C GLY A 52 -25.98 -8.76 -1.20
N PHE A 53 -24.98 -7.96 -0.85
CA PHE A 53 -24.66 -7.59 0.53
C PHE A 53 -24.83 -6.09 0.77
N SER A 54 -25.18 -5.74 1.99
CA SER A 54 -25.35 -4.36 2.44
C SER A 54 -24.30 -3.96 3.47
N TYR A 55 -24.02 -2.68 3.57
CA TYR A 55 -23.26 -2.15 4.68
C TYR A 55 -24.05 -2.24 5.97
N THR A 56 -23.34 -2.39 7.08
CA THR A 56 -23.91 -2.46 8.44
C THR A 56 -23.12 -1.54 9.37
N ASP A 57 -23.79 -1.07 10.43
CA ASP A 57 -23.16 -0.30 11.51
C ASP A 57 -22.59 -1.20 12.62
N ASP A 58 -22.78 -2.53 12.50
CA ASP A 58 -22.27 -3.51 13.45
C ASP A 58 -20.76 -3.71 13.29
N SER A 59 -19.97 -3.16 14.18
CA SER A 59 -18.51 -3.25 14.17
C SER A 59 -17.95 -4.64 14.49
N SER A 60 -18.77 -5.61 14.88
CA SER A 60 -18.37 -7.01 15.05
C SER A 60 -18.26 -7.77 13.72
N GLN A 61 -18.87 -7.21 12.68
CA GLN A 61 -18.83 -7.74 11.31
C GLN A 61 -17.52 -7.43 10.61
N THR A 62 -17.41 -7.78 9.34
CA THR A 62 -16.20 -7.60 8.53
C THR A 62 -15.91 -6.12 8.25
N LEU A 63 -14.74 -5.63 8.65
CA LEU A 63 -14.24 -4.30 8.26
C LEU A 63 -14.12 -4.22 6.74
N PHE A 64 -14.70 -3.20 6.11
CA PHE A 64 -14.71 -3.07 4.66
C PHE A 64 -13.88 -1.87 4.18
N ILE A 65 -12.75 -2.18 3.56
CA ILE A 65 -11.81 -1.19 3.06
C ILE A 65 -12.20 -0.72 1.67
N THR A 66 -12.28 0.58 1.49
CA THR A 66 -12.49 1.23 0.19
C THR A 66 -11.29 2.07 -0.19
N SER A 67 -11.25 2.58 -1.43
CA SER A 67 -10.22 3.52 -1.86
C SER A 67 -10.14 4.80 -1.01
N GLU A 68 -11.23 5.15 -0.32
CA GLU A 68 -11.28 6.29 0.60
C GLU A 68 -10.45 6.07 1.87
N ASN A 69 -10.29 4.82 2.29
CA ASN A 69 -9.52 4.46 3.47
C ASN A 69 -8.01 4.37 3.20
N ILE A 70 -7.61 4.13 1.94
CA ILE A 70 -6.20 3.92 1.59
C ILE A 70 -5.51 5.28 1.40
N ARG A 71 -4.56 5.59 2.28
CA ARG A 71 -3.71 6.78 2.24
C ARG A 71 -2.28 6.37 1.91
N GLU A 72 -1.41 7.34 1.64
CA GLU A 72 0.02 7.08 1.45
C GLU A 72 0.64 6.57 2.76
N GLY A 73 0.91 5.27 2.83
CA GLY A 73 1.58 4.63 3.96
C GLY A 73 0.67 4.13 5.10
N TYR A 74 -0.63 4.46 5.14
CA TYR A 74 -1.52 4.04 6.23
C TYR A 74 -2.97 3.86 5.78
N ILE A 75 -3.76 3.17 6.60
CA ILE A 75 -5.20 3.01 6.45
C ILE A 75 -5.92 3.99 7.37
N ASP A 76 -6.74 4.85 6.78
CA ASP A 76 -7.57 5.82 7.50
C ASP A 76 -8.89 5.17 7.94
N LEU A 77 -9.07 5.00 9.23
CA LEU A 77 -10.27 4.45 9.85
C LEU A 77 -11.07 5.49 10.63
N SER A 78 -10.95 6.76 10.29
CA SER A 78 -11.76 7.82 10.91
C SER A 78 -13.27 7.65 10.67
N SER A 79 -13.65 6.98 9.57
CA SER A 79 -15.02 6.59 9.24
C SER A 79 -15.02 5.15 8.71
N PRO A 80 -14.94 4.14 9.61
CA PRO A 80 -14.89 2.76 9.20
C PRO A 80 -16.25 2.32 8.63
N LYS A 81 -16.21 1.43 7.64
CA LYS A 81 -17.39 0.77 7.08
C LYS A 81 -17.33 -0.71 7.40
N TYR A 82 -18.47 -1.31 7.65
CA TYR A 82 -18.56 -2.74 7.90
C TYR A 82 -19.54 -3.39 6.93
N ILE A 83 -19.36 -4.70 6.70
CA ILE A 83 -20.20 -5.49 5.82
C ILE A 83 -20.46 -6.85 6.48
N GLU A 84 -21.61 -7.43 6.17
CA GLU A 84 -21.99 -8.75 6.65
C GLU A 84 -20.89 -9.80 6.38
N ASP A 85 -20.59 -10.61 7.38
CA ASP A 85 -19.52 -11.63 7.32
C ASP A 85 -19.66 -12.63 6.16
N GLY A 86 -20.88 -12.89 5.68
CA GLY A 86 -21.15 -13.72 4.50
C GLY A 86 -20.47 -13.21 3.22
N PHE A 87 -20.10 -11.93 3.16
CA PHE A 87 -19.32 -11.39 2.04
C PHE A 87 -17.95 -12.07 1.93
N ASN A 88 -17.29 -12.34 3.06
CA ASN A 88 -15.99 -13.02 3.08
C ASN A 88 -16.08 -14.46 2.55
N GLU A 89 -17.19 -15.13 2.78
CA GLU A 89 -17.41 -16.48 2.27
C GLU A 89 -17.53 -16.48 0.74
N LYS A 90 -18.23 -15.47 0.20
CA LYS A 90 -18.42 -15.31 -1.25
C LYS A 90 -17.17 -14.75 -1.94
N GLN A 91 -16.46 -13.83 -1.28
CA GLN A 91 -15.29 -13.11 -1.80
C GLN A 91 -13.99 -13.52 -1.09
N ARG A 92 -13.73 -14.82 -0.96
CA ARG A 92 -12.58 -15.39 -0.22
C ARG A 92 -11.23 -14.91 -0.72
N ARG A 93 -11.10 -14.64 -2.02
CA ARG A 93 -9.82 -14.22 -2.63
C ARG A 93 -9.42 -12.80 -2.23
N SER A 94 -10.38 -11.95 -1.87
CA SER A 94 -10.13 -10.57 -1.45
C SER A 94 -10.20 -10.36 0.07
N VAL A 95 -10.25 -11.45 0.85
CA VAL A 95 -10.08 -11.38 2.31
C VAL A 95 -8.68 -10.88 2.62
N ILE A 96 -8.64 -9.75 3.32
CA ILE A 96 -7.39 -9.07 3.68
C ILE A 96 -6.79 -9.76 4.91
N ARG A 97 -5.47 -9.96 4.90
CA ARG A 97 -4.70 -10.49 6.02
C ARG A 97 -3.70 -9.45 6.49
N LYS A 98 -3.34 -9.52 7.75
CA LYS A 98 -2.25 -8.72 8.30
C LYS A 98 -0.97 -8.91 7.49
N GLY A 99 -0.36 -7.80 7.07
CA GLY A 99 0.81 -7.78 6.21
C GLY A 99 0.50 -7.52 4.73
N ASP A 100 -0.76 -7.69 4.27
CA ASP A 100 -1.13 -7.41 2.89
C ASP A 100 -0.96 -5.93 2.55
N PHE A 101 -0.57 -5.64 1.31
CA PHE A 101 -0.57 -4.29 0.77
C PHE A 101 -1.87 -4.04 0.00
N LEU A 102 -2.41 -2.84 0.19
CA LEU A 102 -3.60 -2.37 -0.53
C LEU A 102 -3.19 -1.17 -1.38
N ILE A 103 -3.52 -1.20 -2.67
CA ILE A 103 -3.16 -0.16 -3.64
C ILE A 103 -4.42 0.34 -4.32
N ASN A 104 -4.66 1.64 -4.31
CA ASN A 104 -5.75 2.23 -5.08
C ASN A 104 -5.49 2.11 -6.57
N ILE A 105 -6.45 1.52 -7.29
CA ILE A 105 -6.35 1.27 -8.74
C ILE A 105 -7.36 2.05 -9.56
N VAL A 106 -8.21 2.88 -8.93
CA VAL A 106 -9.28 3.64 -9.61
C VAL A 106 -9.30 5.09 -9.14
N GLY A 107 -9.48 6.01 -10.08
CA GLY A 107 -9.78 7.43 -9.82
C GLY A 107 -8.57 8.28 -9.46
N ALA A 108 -8.80 9.45 -8.85
CA ALA A 108 -7.78 10.46 -8.59
C ALA A 108 -6.71 10.01 -7.54
N SER A 109 -7.00 8.97 -6.76
CA SER A 109 -6.10 8.46 -5.73
C SER A 109 -5.29 7.22 -6.15
N ILE A 110 -5.25 6.93 -7.45
CA ILE A 110 -4.46 5.82 -8.02
C ILE A 110 -3.02 5.89 -7.50
N GLY A 111 -2.51 4.70 -7.12
CA GLY A 111 -1.14 4.52 -6.66
C GLY A 111 -0.93 4.78 -5.17
N ARG A 112 -1.90 5.31 -4.41
CA ARG A 112 -1.78 5.31 -2.95
C ARG A 112 -1.73 3.89 -2.45
N ALA A 113 -0.72 3.57 -1.66
CA ALA A 113 -0.50 2.24 -1.11
C ALA A 113 -0.41 2.30 0.41
N ALA A 114 -1.02 1.33 1.07
CA ALA A 114 -0.94 1.13 2.51
C ALA A 114 -0.74 -0.34 2.85
N GLN A 115 -0.09 -0.63 3.97
CA GLN A 115 -0.03 -1.98 4.52
C GLN A 115 -1.14 -2.18 5.56
N PHE A 116 -1.86 -3.28 5.46
CA PHE A 116 -2.88 -3.66 6.43
C PHE A 116 -2.23 -4.36 7.63
N ASN A 117 -2.22 -3.68 8.78
CA ASN A 117 -1.57 -4.18 10.01
C ASN A 117 -2.54 -4.45 11.17
N LEU A 118 -3.85 -4.50 10.86
CA LEU A 118 -4.88 -4.78 11.85
C LEU A 118 -5.09 -6.29 12.02
N ASP A 119 -5.54 -6.66 13.21
CA ASP A 119 -5.87 -8.05 13.56
C ASP A 119 -7.39 -8.19 13.65
N CYS A 120 -8.07 -8.12 12.49
CA CYS A 120 -9.52 -8.22 12.39
C CYS A 120 -9.94 -8.84 11.06
N LYS A 121 -11.20 -9.29 10.99
CA LYS A 121 -11.81 -9.68 9.71
C LYS A 121 -11.90 -8.47 8.79
N ALA A 122 -11.38 -8.56 7.57
CA ALA A 122 -11.45 -7.45 6.62
C ALA A 122 -11.58 -7.94 5.17
N ASN A 123 -12.25 -7.13 4.36
CA ASN A 123 -12.37 -7.29 2.92
C ASN A 123 -12.35 -5.91 2.24
N MET A 124 -12.45 -5.84 0.93
CA MET A 124 -12.33 -4.57 0.21
C MET A 124 -13.22 -4.49 -1.04
N ASN A 125 -13.37 -3.26 -1.53
CA ASN A 125 -14.10 -3.00 -2.78
C ASN A 125 -13.20 -3.20 -4.03
N GLN A 126 -13.82 -3.11 -5.20
CA GLN A 126 -13.16 -3.28 -6.51
C GLN A 126 -12.20 -2.14 -6.89
N ALA A 127 -12.16 -1.04 -6.15
CA ALA A 127 -11.29 0.12 -6.44
C ALA A 127 -9.89 -0.03 -5.82
N ALA A 128 -9.65 -1.11 -5.08
CA ALA A 128 -8.36 -1.44 -4.50
C ALA A 128 -7.85 -2.79 -4.99
N ALA A 129 -6.54 -2.89 -5.23
CA ALA A 129 -5.82 -4.14 -5.40
C ALA A 129 -5.21 -4.57 -4.07
N LEU A 130 -5.30 -5.87 -3.78
CA LEU A 130 -4.60 -6.54 -2.69
C LEU A 130 -3.35 -7.21 -3.26
N VAL A 131 -2.22 -6.96 -2.64
CA VAL A 131 -0.94 -7.58 -2.96
C VAL A 131 -0.42 -8.29 -1.71
N ARG A 132 -0.35 -9.61 -1.77
CA ARG A 132 0.21 -10.45 -0.71
C ARG A 132 1.60 -10.89 -1.11
N VAL A 133 2.59 -10.31 -0.46
CA VAL A 133 4.00 -10.61 -0.71
C VAL A 133 4.38 -11.90 0.03
N LYS A 134 5.12 -12.78 -0.65
CA LYS A 134 5.67 -14.01 -0.08
C LYS A 134 7.19 -14.04 -0.03
N ASP A 135 7.83 -13.20 -0.83
CA ASP A 135 9.28 -13.22 -1.03
C ASP A 135 9.99 -12.50 0.13
N ASN A 136 10.85 -13.22 0.83
CA ASN A 136 11.60 -12.68 1.96
C ASN A 136 12.80 -11.79 1.54
N ARG A 137 13.10 -11.70 0.25
CA ARG A 137 14.10 -10.77 -0.31
C ARG A 137 13.65 -9.33 -0.26
N ILE A 138 12.34 -9.06 -0.10
CA ILE A 138 11.78 -7.72 0.02
C ILE A 138 11.27 -7.48 1.45
N LYS A 139 11.60 -6.34 2.03
CA LYS A 139 11.11 -5.93 3.34
C LYS A 139 9.89 -5.03 3.21
N ASN A 140 8.92 -5.22 4.10
CA ASN A 140 7.61 -4.57 4.00
C ASN A 140 7.68 -3.04 4.06
N LYS A 141 8.50 -2.50 4.96
CA LYS A 141 8.62 -1.04 5.10
C LYS A 141 9.31 -0.42 3.88
N TYR A 142 10.34 -1.09 3.35
CA TYR A 142 10.99 -0.69 2.10
C TYR A 142 9.98 -0.67 0.95
N LEU A 143 9.24 -1.77 0.76
CA LEU A 143 8.24 -1.88 -0.31
C LEU A 143 7.15 -0.82 -0.18
N LEU A 144 6.63 -0.58 1.04
CA LEU A 144 5.60 0.43 1.29
C LEU A 144 6.06 1.83 0.86
N ILE A 145 7.29 2.20 1.21
CA ILE A 145 7.87 3.50 0.84
C ILE A 145 8.11 3.56 -0.67
N TYR A 146 8.60 2.46 -1.26
CA TYR A 146 8.81 2.37 -2.71
C TYR A 146 7.50 2.54 -3.49
N LEU A 147 6.42 1.85 -3.09
CA LEU A 147 5.10 1.93 -3.75
C LEU A 147 4.49 3.35 -3.72
N ASN A 148 4.84 4.16 -2.72
CA ASN A 148 4.41 5.56 -2.62
C ASN A 148 5.47 6.56 -3.16
N SER A 149 6.59 6.08 -3.73
CA SER A 149 7.66 6.93 -4.27
C SER A 149 7.26 7.61 -5.58
N ASP A 150 8.01 8.64 -5.94
CA ASP A 150 7.80 9.34 -7.21
C ASP A 150 8.03 8.44 -8.43
N ARG A 151 8.91 7.42 -8.32
CA ARG A 151 9.07 6.40 -9.35
C ARG A 151 7.79 5.62 -9.55
N ALA A 152 7.23 5.07 -8.47
CA ALA A 152 5.99 4.31 -8.57
C ALA A 152 4.84 5.18 -9.10
N LYS A 153 4.74 6.44 -8.66
CA LYS A 153 3.75 7.41 -9.20
C LYS A 153 3.89 7.60 -10.71
N ARG A 154 5.12 7.79 -11.22
CA ARG A 154 5.37 7.90 -12.67
C ARG A 154 5.01 6.62 -13.42
N MET A 155 5.28 5.45 -12.84
CA MET A 155 4.89 4.18 -13.44
C MET A 155 3.36 4.05 -13.50
N TYR A 156 2.65 4.35 -12.42
CA TYR A 156 1.18 4.39 -12.43
C TYR A 156 0.64 5.37 -13.47
N ASP A 157 1.24 6.55 -13.59
CA ASP A 157 0.82 7.55 -14.57
C ASP A 157 1.03 7.07 -16.01
N SER A 158 2.14 6.37 -16.31
CA SER A 158 2.42 5.82 -17.64
C SER A 158 1.51 4.64 -18.02
N MET A 159 0.92 3.95 -17.05
CA MET A 159 0.02 2.81 -17.26
C MET A 159 -1.45 3.22 -17.38
N LYS A 160 -1.79 4.48 -17.07
CA LYS A 160 -3.16 4.97 -17.20
C LYS A 160 -3.58 4.97 -18.67
N SER A 161 -4.71 4.33 -18.98
CA SER A 161 -5.25 4.34 -20.32
C SER A 161 -5.86 5.71 -20.69
N ASP A 162 -5.72 6.12 -21.95
CA ASP A 162 -6.27 7.39 -22.49
C ASP A 162 -7.81 7.45 -22.57
N THR A 163 -8.51 6.43 -22.09
CA THR A 163 -9.98 6.29 -22.21
C THR A 163 -10.80 7.09 -21.19
N GLY A 164 -10.24 8.17 -20.63
CA GLY A 164 -10.98 9.13 -19.80
C GLY A 164 -11.32 8.69 -18.37
N ARG A 165 -11.12 7.41 -18.01
CA ARG A 165 -11.17 6.92 -16.63
C ARG A 165 -9.81 6.34 -16.27
N ALA A 166 -9.12 6.98 -15.36
CA ALA A 166 -7.87 6.47 -14.85
C ALA A 166 -8.13 5.19 -14.03
N ASN A 167 -7.80 4.03 -14.61
CA ASN A 167 -7.87 2.72 -13.94
C ASN A 167 -6.59 1.95 -14.23
N LEU A 168 -6.07 1.25 -13.21
CA LEU A 168 -5.02 0.25 -13.38
C LEU A 168 -5.63 -1.15 -13.35
N SER A 169 -5.15 -2.02 -14.22
CA SER A 169 -5.48 -3.44 -14.18
C SER A 169 -4.64 -4.18 -13.12
N LEU A 170 -5.04 -5.40 -12.77
CA LEU A 170 -4.21 -6.26 -11.90
C LEU A 170 -2.91 -6.65 -12.60
N GLN A 171 -2.90 -6.70 -13.93
CA GLN A 171 -1.68 -6.95 -14.69
C GLN A 171 -0.71 -5.77 -14.58
N ASP A 172 -1.19 -4.52 -14.66
CA ASP A 172 -0.36 -3.33 -14.46
C ASP A 172 0.29 -3.35 -13.07
N ILE A 173 -0.46 -3.76 -12.03
CA ILE A 173 0.07 -3.91 -10.67
C ILE A 173 1.11 -5.05 -10.60
N SER A 174 0.86 -6.16 -11.26
CA SER A 174 1.79 -7.29 -11.33
C SER A 174 3.11 -6.93 -12.03
N ASP A 175 3.03 -6.13 -13.09
CA ASP A 175 4.18 -5.73 -13.93
C ASP A 175 4.96 -4.54 -13.36
N LEU A 176 4.55 -3.98 -12.20
CA LEU A 176 5.31 -2.93 -11.54
C LEU A 176 6.75 -3.37 -11.27
N ASN A 177 7.71 -2.64 -11.84
CA ASN A 177 9.12 -2.87 -11.62
C ASN A 177 9.56 -2.36 -10.25
N ILE A 178 10.06 -3.25 -9.41
CA ILE A 178 10.55 -2.98 -8.07
C ILE A 178 12.08 -3.08 -8.06
N LEU A 179 12.75 -2.04 -7.57
CA LEU A 179 14.19 -2.14 -7.29
C LEU A 179 14.40 -3.04 -6.08
N LEU A 180 15.31 -3.99 -6.19
CA LEU A 180 15.55 -5.00 -5.15
C LEU A 180 16.97 -4.89 -4.60
N PRO A 181 17.22 -3.97 -3.64
CA PRO A 181 18.53 -3.90 -2.98
C PRO A 181 18.75 -5.11 -2.06
N ALA A 182 20.01 -5.34 -1.67
CA ALA A 182 20.36 -6.39 -0.71
C ALA A 182 19.55 -6.24 0.58
N VAL A 183 19.15 -7.37 1.17
CA VAL A 183 18.23 -7.42 2.33
C VAL A 183 18.79 -6.68 3.55
N ASP A 184 20.10 -6.76 3.78
CA ASP A 184 20.78 -6.04 4.86
C ASP A 184 20.62 -4.52 4.74
N LYS A 185 20.67 -3.98 3.52
CA LYS A 185 20.45 -2.57 3.25
C LYS A 185 18.98 -2.16 3.46
N GLN A 186 18.05 -3.02 3.11
CA GLN A 186 16.63 -2.80 3.42
C GLN A 186 16.38 -2.78 4.93
N ILE A 187 17.00 -3.69 5.69
CA ILE A 187 16.91 -3.73 7.16
C ILE A 187 17.54 -2.48 7.79
N GLU A 188 18.70 -2.04 7.30
CA GLU A 188 19.31 -0.77 7.75
C GLU A 188 18.34 0.40 7.56
N PHE A 189 17.67 0.46 6.41
CA PHE A 189 16.68 1.49 6.12
C PHE A 189 15.44 1.38 7.01
N GLU A 190 14.90 0.17 7.24
CA GLU A 190 13.76 -0.03 8.15
C GLU A 190 14.07 0.45 9.58
N ASN A 191 15.29 0.16 10.08
CA ASN A 191 15.73 0.62 11.39
C ASN A 191 15.80 2.15 11.47
N PHE A 192 16.29 2.79 10.42
CA PHE A 192 16.30 4.26 10.33
C PHE A 192 14.87 4.83 10.35
N VAL A 193 13.96 4.29 9.54
CA VAL A 193 12.56 4.72 9.51
C VAL A 193 11.90 4.54 10.88
N ALA A 194 12.15 3.41 11.56
CA ALA A 194 11.61 3.17 12.90
C ALA A 194 12.10 4.22 13.94
N GLN A 195 13.34 4.70 13.84
CA GLN A 195 13.86 5.77 14.69
C GLN A 195 13.14 7.11 14.41
N VAL A 196 12.93 7.43 13.13
CA VAL A 196 12.21 8.64 12.74
C VAL A 196 10.76 8.59 13.21
N ASP A 197 10.08 7.44 13.05
CA ASP A 197 8.69 7.25 13.50
C ASP A 197 8.56 7.38 15.03
N LYS A 198 9.52 6.86 15.81
CA LYS A 198 9.58 7.08 17.28
C LYS A 198 9.70 8.57 17.62
N SER A 199 10.54 9.31 16.90
CA SER A 199 10.71 10.76 17.10
C SER A 199 9.42 11.53 16.79
N LYS A 200 8.64 11.10 15.78
CA LYS A 200 7.32 11.66 15.50
C LYS A 200 6.36 11.44 16.68
N LEU A 201 6.28 10.21 17.20
CA LEU A 201 5.38 9.87 18.31
C LEU A 201 5.72 10.65 19.59
N GLN A 202 7.00 10.79 19.94
CA GLN A 202 7.42 11.56 21.09
C GLN A 202 7.00 13.04 21.00
N LYS A 203 7.08 13.62 19.80
CA LYS A 203 6.62 15.00 19.56
C LYS A 203 5.09 15.15 19.62
N PHE A 204 4.33 14.05 19.37
CA PHE A 204 2.87 14.05 19.54
C PHE A 204 2.44 13.94 21.01
N SER A 205 3.15 13.15 21.82
CA SER A 205 2.83 12.93 23.22
C SER A 205 3.28 14.04 24.17
N ALA A 206 4.22 14.90 23.73
CA ALA A 206 4.75 16.03 24.52
C ALA A 206 3.94 17.33 24.35
N ALA A 207 2.74 17.27 23.76
CA ALA A 207 1.87 18.40 23.46
C ALA A 207 0.44 18.14 23.88
#